data_9ca7b82fb80cd7514cf29c322db9a5c7
#
_entry.id   9ca7b82fb80cd7514cf29c322db9a5c7
#
_cell.length_a   1.000
_cell.length_b   1.000
_cell.length_c   1.000
_cell.angle_alpha   90.00
_cell.angle_beta   90.00
_cell.angle_gamma   90.00
#
_symmetry.space_group_name_H-M   'P 1'
#
loop_
_entity.id
_entity.type
_entity.pdbx_description
1 polymer ?
#
loop_
_entity_poly.entity_id
_entity_poly.type
_entity_poly.pdbx_seq_one_letter_code
_entity_poly.pdbx_strand_id
1 'polypeptide(L)'
;ANKGNNLLIETHQSLEDGETSKPIPFKMAPMVFISTLLTHIAGGSAGREGTAVQMGGAIADQFTATFKINAADRKTILIIGISSGFAAVFGTPLAGAIFALEILSITNTKKNQLAASLFVAYIAHYSCLAWQVKHTIYSIPNIPAISMTTLAWTIVAGIIFGLTAFTFTSTGKL
;
A
#
# COMPACT_ATOMS: atom_id res chain seq x y z
N ALA A 1 -20.88 1.23 -6.57
CA ALA A 1 -20.24 0.82 -5.33
C ALA A 1 -18.77 1.24 -5.37
N ASN A 2 -18.28 1.88 -4.31
CA ASN A 2 -16.89 2.30 -4.24
C ASN A 2 -16.02 1.03 -4.07
N LYS A 3 -15.23 0.70 -5.09
CA LYS A 3 -14.46 -0.54 -5.11
C LYS A 3 -13.17 -0.45 -4.26
N GLY A 4 -12.92 0.70 -3.62
CA GLY A 4 -11.76 0.90 -2.74
C GLY A 4 -10.43 0.58 -3.42
N ASN A 5 -9.59 -0.23 -2.78
CA ASN A 5 -8.30 -0.66 -3.32
C ASN A 5 -8.43 -1.45 -4.64
N ASN A 6 -9.56 -2.14 -4.85
CA ASN A 6 -9.78 -2.90 -6.08
C ASN A 6 -9.79 -2.00 -7.32
N LEU A 7 -10.24 -0.74 -7.18
CA LEU A 7 -10.21 0.22 -8.29
C LEU A 7 -8.78 0.49 -8.77
N LEU A 8 -7.83 0.62 -7.85
CA LEU A 8 -6.41 0.82 -8.18
C LEU A 8 -5.83 -0.41 -8.89
N ILE A 9 -6.14 -1.60 -8.36
CA ILE A 9 -5.68 -2.88 -8.91
C ILE A 9 -6.29 -3.10 -10.31
N GLU A 10 -7.59 -2.93 -10.47
CA GLU A 10 -8.29 -3.05 -11.76
C GLU A 10 -7.74 -2.04 -12.79
N THR A 11 -7.49 -0.79 -12.37
CA THR A 11 -6.90 0.23 -13.25
C THR A 11 -5.50 -0.18 -13.72
N HIS A 12 -4.67 -0.67 -12.81
CA HIS A 12 -3.33 -1.12 -13.15
C HIS A 12 -3.34 -2.34 -14.09
N GLN A 13 -4.22 -3.32 -13.83
CA GLN A 13 -4.40 -4.50 -14.66
C GLN A 13 -4.88 -4.13 -16.07
N SER A 14 -5.90 -3.31 -16.20
CA SER A 14 -6.37 -2.82 -17.51
C SER A 14 -5.26 -2.13 -18.30
N LEU A 15 -4.39 -1.38 -17.63
CA LEU A 15 -3.22 -0.76 -18.26
C LEU A 15 -2.15 -1.80 -18.65
N GLU A 16 -2.03 -2.92 -17.95
CA GLU A 16 -1.15 -4.04 -18.34
C GLU A 16 -1.66 -4.74 -19.60
N ASP A 17 -2.96 -4.93 -19.70
CA ASP A 17 -3.64 -5.55 -20.84
C ASP A 17 -3.69 -4.63 -22.08
N GLY A 18 -3.16 -3.41 -21.97
CA GLY A 18 -3.13 -2.44 -23.06
C GLY A 18 -4.45 -1.69 -23.27
N GLU A 19 -5.38 -1.82 -22.34
CA GLU A 19 -6.67 -1.14 -22.39
C GLU A 19 -6.56 0.30 -21.89
N THR A 20 -7.48 1.15 -22.38
CA THR A 20 -7.64 2.51 -21.87
C THR A 20 -8.47 2.50 -20.60
N SER A 21 -7.87 2.83 -19.47
CA SER A 21 -8.60 2.98 -18.20
C SER A 21 -8.88 4.44 -17.90
N LYS A 22 -10.09 4.71 -17.38
CA LYS A 22 -10.47 6.06 -16.92
C LYS A 22 -9.56 6.50 -15.76
N PRO A 23 -9.30 7.82 -15.63
CA PRO A 23 -8.58 8.33 -14.48
C PRO A 23 -9.30 8.01 -13.17
N ILE A 24 -8.52 7.69 -12.15
CA ILE A 24 -9.06 7.47 -10.80
C ILE A 24 -9.60 8.80 -10.28
N PRO A 25 -10.85 8.85 -9.79
CA PRO A 25 -11.43 10.11 -9.36
C PRO A 25 -10.67 10.73 -8.19
N PHE A 26 -10.23 11.98 -8.31
CA PHE A 26 -9.58 12.71 -7.21
C PHE A 26 -10.40 12.70 -5.91
N LYS A 27 -11.73 12.73 -6.04
CA LYS A 27 -12.66 12.67 -4.91
C LYS A 27 -12.42 11.47 -3.99
N MET A 28 -11.80 10.40 -4.48
CA MET A 28 -11.50 9.23 -3.67
C MET A 28 -10.57 9.58 -2.50
N ALA A 29 -9.55 10.39 -2.72
CA ALA A 29 -8.59 10.77 -1.68
C ALA A 29 -9.25 11.49 -0.48
N PRO A 30 -9.95 12.62 -0.65
CA PRO A 30 -10.58 13.30 0.49
C PRO A 30 -11.74 12.48 1.10
N MET A 31 -12.51 11.72 0.30
CA MET A 31 -13.59 10.90 0.84
C MET A 31 -13.07 9.78 1.74
N VAL A 32 -12.04 9.08 1.34
CA VAL A 32 -11.44 8.00 2.14
C VAL A 32 -10.81 8.57 3.42
N PHE A 33 -10.15 9.71 3.32
CA PHE A 33 -9.59 10.40 4.50
C PHE A 33 -10.68 10.77 5.51
N ILE A 34 -11.73 11.47 5.06
CA ILE A 34 -12.83 11.92 5.93
C ILE A 34 -13.56 10.72 6.54
N SER A 35 -13.87 9.69 5.74
CA SER A 35 -14.56 8.50 6.24
C SER A 35 -13.74 7.75 7.30
N THR A 36 -12.43 7.61 7.09
CA THR A 36 -11.54 6.99 8.07
C THR A 36 -11.48 7.81 9.36
N LEU A 37 -11.38 9.14 9.25
CA LEU A 37 -11.36 10.04 10.39
C LEU A 37 -12.66 9.96 11.19
N LEU A 38 -13.82 10.04 10.52
CA LEU A 38 -15.13 9.94 11.16
C LEU A 38 -15.33 8.59 11.86
N THR A 39 -14.86 7.49 11.25
CA THR A 39 -14.92 6.16 11.86
C THR A 39 -14.13 6.13 13.17
N HIS A 40 -12.92 6.69 13.20
CA HIS A 40 -12.11 6.75 14.42
C HIS A 40 -12.75 7.66 15.49
N ILE A 41 -13.28 8.83 15.11
CA ILE A 41 -13.96 9.74 16.05
C ILE A 41 -15.18 9.07 16.67
N ALA A 42 -15.90 8.26 15.88
CA ALA A 42 -17.04 7.49 16.36
C ALA A 42 -16.67 6.25 17.21
N GLY A 43 -15.38 6.02 17.49
CA GLY A 43 -14.89 4.86 18.25
C GLY A 43 -14.82 3.56 17.43
N GLY A 44 -15.02 3.64 16.12
CA GLY A 44 -14.89 2.48 15.23
C GLY A 44 -13.44 2.18 14.86
N SER A 45 -13.19 0.96 14.40
CA SER A 45 -11.89 0.53 13.89
C SER A 45 -11.85 0.64 12.37
N ALA A 46 -10.93 1.44 11.85
CA ALA A 46 -10.67 1.55 10.42
C ALA A 46 -9.16 1.43 10.15
N GLY A 47 -8.80 0.60 9.16
CA GLY A 47 -7.40 0.43 8.74
C GLY A 47 -6.87 1.68 8.05
N ARG A 48 -5.65 2.08 8.40
CA ARG A 48 -4.95 3.21 7.75
C ARG A 48 -4.28 2.81 6.44
N GLU A 49 -4.02 1.53 6.27
CA GLU A 49 -3.33 0.97 5.09
C GLU A 49 -4.12 1.22 3.80
N GLY A 50 -5.38 0.79 3.77
CA GLY A 50 -6.24 1.02 2.62
C GLY A 50 -6.44 2.51 2.31
N THR A 51 -6.55 3.34 3.34
CA THR A 51 -6.64 4.79 3.22
C THR A 51 -5.38 5.36 2.55
N ALA A 52 -4.19 4.98 3.02
CA ALA A 52 -2.92 5.43 2.47
C ALA A 52 -2.76 5.05 1.00
N VAL A 53 -3.06 3.79 0.66
CA VAL A 53 -3.01 3.25 -0.71
C VAL A 53 -3.95 4.01 -1.64
N GLN A 54 -5.20 4.18 -1.23
CA GLN A 54 -6.21 4.86 -2.05
C GLN A 54 -5.91 6.34 -2.24
N MET A 55 -5.48 7.03 -1.20
CA MET A 55 -5.08 8.44 -1.29
C MET A 55 -3.86 8.62 -2.18
N GLY A 56 -2.80 7.84 -1.94
CA GLY A 56 -1.57 7.91 -2.72
C GLY A 56 -1.80 7.65 -4.19
N GLY A 57 -2.50 6.57 -4.53
CA GLY A 57 -2.83 6.21 -5.90
C GLY A 57 -3.75 7.24 -6.58
N ALA A 58 -4.81 7.69 -5.88
CA ALA A 58 -5.75 8.67 -6.45
C ALA A 58 -5.10 10.05 -6.71
N ILE A 59 -4.24 10.51 -5.80
CA ILE A 59 -3.51 11.77 -5.99
C ILE A 59 -2.49 11.63 -7.14
N ALA A 60 -1.72 10.56 -7.15
CA ALA A 60 -0.72 10.32 -8.18
C ALA A 60 -1.34 10.24 -9.58
N ASP A 61 -2.49 9.58 -9.72
CA ASP A 61 -3.15 9.44 -11.01
C ASP A 61 -3.64 10.78 -11.61
N GLN A 62 -3.83 11.84 -10.81
CA GLN A 62 -4.19 13.16 -11.33
C GLN A 62 -3.09 13.76 -12.22
N PHE A 63 -1.84 13.46 -11.92
CA PHE A 63 -0.71 13.93 -12.72
C PHE A 63 -0.72 13.33 -14.12
N THR A 64 -1.30 12.14 -14.30
CA THR A 64 -1.36 11.47 -15.61
C THR A 64 -2.19 12.24 -16.61
N ALA A 65 -3.34 12.76 -16.19
CA ALA A 65 -4.20 13.59 -17.04
C ALA A 65 -3.58 14.97 -17.30
N THR A 66 -3.01 15.60 -16.26
CA THR A 66 -2.41 16.94 -16.34
C THR A 66 -1.19 16.96 -17.26
N PHE A 67 -0.33 15.97 -17.18
CA PHE A 67 0.91 15.89 -17.96
C PHE A 67 0.80 15.02 -19.22
N LYS A 68 -0.39 14.54 -19.57
CA LYS A 68 -0.66 13.68 -20.75
C LYS A 68 0.28 12.47 -20.80
N ILE A 69 0.45 11.80 -19.67
CA ILE A 69 1.36 10.68 -19.50
C ILE A 69 0.81 9.43 -20.20
N ASN A 70 1.69 8.69 -20.85
CA ASN A 70 1.31 7.45 -21.55
C ASN A 70 0.94 6.33 -20.57
N ALA A 71 0.30 5.26 -21.07
CA ALA A 71 -0.19 4.17 -20.25
C ALA A 71 0.94 3.41 -19.50
N ALA A 72 2.12 3.28 -20.11
CA ALA A 72 3.26 2.59 -19.50
C ALA A 72 3.81 3.35 -18.28
N ASP A 73 3.94 4.68 -18.41
CA ASP A 73 4.42 5.54 -17.32
C ASP A 73 3.33 5.73 -16.25
N ARG A 74 2.05 5.72 -16.64
CA ARG A 74 0.92 5.76 -15.70
C ARG A 74 0.94 4.60 -14.70
N LYS A 75 1.31 3.39 -15.14
CA LYS A 75 1.51 2.25 -14.23
C LYS A 75 2.55 2.57 -13.17
N THR A 76 3.68 3.13 -13.59
CA THR A 76 4.75 3.52 -12.65
C THR A 76 4.28 4.60 -11.69
N ILE A 77 3.50 5.59 -12.15
CA ILE A 77 2.93 6.64 -11.31
C ILE A 77 1.99 6.08 -10.23
N LEU A 78 1.16 5.10 -10.57
CA LEU A 78 0.32 4.44 -9.57
C LEU A 78 1.15 3.72 -8.50
N ILE A 79 2.20 3.01 -8.91
CA ILE A 79 3.12 2.33 -7.99
C ILE A 79 3.79 3.33 -7.04
N ILE A 80 4.36 4.42 -7.55
CA ILE A 80 5.03 5.43 -6.72
C ILE A 80 4.04 6.18 -5.81
N GLY A 81 2.80 6.40 -6.24
CA GLY A 81 1.75 7.00 -5.43
C GLY A 81 1.39 6.13 -4.23
N ILE A 82 1.18 4.84 -4.45
CA ILE A 82 0.91 3.87 -3.38
C ILE A 82 2.10 3.72 -2.45
N SER A 83 3.32 3.62 -3.02
CA SER A 83 4.56 3.51 -2.26
C SER A 83 4.77 4.70 -1.32
N SER A 84 4.59 5.92 -1.83
CA SER A 84 4.74 7.15 -1.03
C SER A 84 3.67 7.26 0.06
N GLY A 85 2.41 6.94 -0.25
CA GLY A 85 1.33 6.95 0.72
C GLY A 85 1.56 5.98 1.88
N PHE A 86 1.97 4.75 1.56
CA PHE A 86 2.29 3.74 2.57
C PHE A 86 3.50 4.14 3.41
N ALA A 87 4.59 4.59 2.77
CA ALA A 87 5.81 5.03 3.44
C ALA A 87 5.53 6.21 4.39
N ALA A 88 4.69 7.16 3.99
CA ALA A 88 4.32 8.31 4.79
C ALA A 88 3.53 7.91 6.05
N VAL A 89 2.59 6.97 5.93
CA VAL A 89 1.74 6.56 7.07
C VAL A 89 2.49 5.71 8.09
N PHE A 90 3.38 4.82 7.63
CA PHE A 90 4.06 3.86 8.51
C PHE A 90 5.50 4.24 8.86
N GLY A 91 6.09 5.19 8.17
CA GLY A 91 7.50 5.56 8.37
C GLY A 91 8.48 4.49 7.87
N THR A 92 8.05 3.60 6.98
CA THR A 92 8.81 2.44 6.50
C THR A 92 8.99 2.49 4.98
N PRO A 93 9.93 3.28 4.46
CA PRO A 93 10.07 3.52 3.02
C PRO A 93 10.39 2.26 2.21
N LEU A 94 11.25 1.39 2.73
CA LEU A 94 11.58 0.14 2.04
C LEU A 94 10.36 -0.79 1.93
N ALA A 95 9.62 -0.96 3.03
CA ALA A 95 8.42 -1.78 3.04
C ALA A 95 7.32 -1.17 2.14
N GLY A 96 7.18 0.15 2.13
CA GLY A 96 6.22 0.84 1.25
C GLY A 96 6.51 0.63 -0.22
N ALA A 97 7.78 0.66 -0.62
CA ALA A 97 8.17 0.42 -2.00
C ALA A 97 7.89 -1.03 -2.45
N ILE A 98 8.25 -2.00 -1.63
CA ILE A 98 8.01 -3.43 -1.91
C ILE A 98 6.49 -3.71 -1.94
N PHE A 99 5.75 -3.23 -0.95
CA PHE A 99 4.31 -3.40 -0.87
C PHE A 99 3.57 -2.87 -2.11
N ALA A 100 3.94 -1.69 -2.61
CA ALA A 100 3.32 -1.12 -3.80
C ALA A 100 3.55 -1.98 -5.05
N LEU A 101 4.72 -2.60 -5.17
CA LEU A 101 5.02 -3.52 -6.25
C LEU A 101 4.24 -4.83 -6.11
N GLU A 102 4.16 -5.39 -4.92
CA GLU A 102 3.43 -6.63 -4.66
C GLU A 102 1.93 -6.49 -4.91
N ILE A 103 1.32 -5.37 -4.52
CA ILE A 103 -0.12 -5.17 -4.67
C ILE A 103 -0.56 -4.92 -6.11
N LEU A 104 0.31 -4.32 -6.94
CA LEU A 104 -0.02 -3.95 -8.31
C LEU A 104 0.64 -4.83 -9.36
N SER A 105 1.84 -5.37 -9.14
CA SER A 105 2.67 -5.96 -10.20
C SER A 105 3.37 -7.23 -9.76
N ILE A 106 2.61 -8.28 -9.45
CA ILE A 106 3.17 -9.57 -8.98
C ILE A 106 4.04 -10.25 -10.04
N THR A 107 3.78 -10.03 -11.34
CA THR A 107 4.37 -10.83 -12.42
C THR A 107 5.41 -10.11 -13.28
N ASN A 108 5.43 -8.79 -13.35
CA ASN A 108 6.24 -8.03 -14.32
C ASN A 108 6.90 -6.76 -13.75
N THR A 109 7.47 -6.86 -12.55
CA THR A 109 8.17 -5.72 -11.94
C THR A 109 9.42 -5.34 -12.73
N LYS A 110 9.43 -4.15 -13.31
CA LYS A 110 10.61 -3.60 -13.97
C LYS A 110 11.55 -2.98 -12.94
N LYS A 111 12.87 -3.17 -13.11
CA LYS A 111 13.90 -2.57 -12.23
C LYS A 111 13.71 -1.06 -12.02
N ASN A 112 13.28 -0.35 -13.08
CA ASN A 112 13.02 1.09 -13.01
C ASN A 112 11.85 1.44 -12.09
N GLN A 113 10.82 0.59 -12.00
CA GLN A 113 9.68 0.79 -11.10
C GLN A 113 10.09 0.62 -9.63
N LEU A 114 10.94 -0.37 -9.35
CA LEU A 114 11.50 -0.55 -8.00
C LEU A 114 12.35 0.65 -7.59
N ALA A 115 13.24 1.11 -8.46
CA ALA A 115 14.09 2.27 -8.18
C ALA A 115 13.24 3.54 -7.94
N ALA A 116 12.24 3.79 -8.79
CA ALA A 116 11.33 4.93 -8.65
C ALA A 116 10.50 4.85 -7.37
N SER A 117 9.94 3.69 -7.04
CA SER A 117 9.14 3.50 -5.83
C SER A 117 9.97 3.69 -4.56
N LEU A 118 11.20 3.17 -4.52
CA LEU A 118 12.13 3.39 -3.42
C LEU A 118 12.45 4.87 -3.25
N PHE A 119 12.83 5.54 -4.33
CA PHE A 119 13.19 6.94 -4.30
C PHE A 119 12.07 7.82 -3.74
N VAL A 120 10.83 7.64 -4.25
CA VAL A 120 9.68 8.45 -3.81
C VAL A 120 9.24 8.06 -2.40
N ALA A 121 9.32 6.78 -2.00
CA ALA A 121 9.04 6.34 -0.63
C ALA A 121 9.97 7.02 0.40
N TYR A 122 11.26 7.13 0.08
CA TYR A 122 12.21 7.85 0.95
C TYR A 122 11.92 9.36 0.99
N ILE A 123 11.59 9.99 -0.14
CA ILE A 123 11.16 11.40 -0.16
C ILE A 123 9.94 11.61 0.74
N ALA A 124 8.93 10.75 0.63
CA ALA A 124 7.74 10.81 1.46
C ALA A 124 8.06 10.66 2.95
N HIS A 125 8.92 9.71 3.29
CA HIS A 125 9.38 9.50 4.66
C HIS A 125 10.11 10.74 5.22
N TYR A 126 11.09 11.27 4.49
CA TYR A 126 11.83 12.46 4.93
C TYR A 126 10.95 13.71 4.98
N SER A 127 9.96 13.83 4.11
CA SER A 127 8.96 14.90 4.20
C SER A 127 8.17 14.82 5.50
N CYS A 128 7.74 13.61 5.90
CA CYS A 128 7.06 13.39 7.18
C CYS A 128 7.95 13.76 8.37
N LEU A 129 9.24 13.40 8.33
CA LEU A 129 10.19 13.77 9.38
C LEU A 129 10.39 15.28 9.45
N ALA A 130 10.49 15.96 8.31
CA ALA A 130 10.61 17.42 8.26
C ALA A 130 9.38 18.13 8.86
N TRP A 131 8.21 17.54 8.73
CA TRP A 131 6.96 18.03 9.36
C TRP A 131 6.78 17.51 10.78
N GLN A 132 7.80 16.86 11.37
CA GLN A 132 7.80 16.31 12.73
C GLN A 132 6.66 15.29 12.98
N VAL A 133 6.23 14.59 11.94
CA VAL A 133 5.25 13.50 12.10
C VAL A 133 5.93 12.35 12.83
N LYS A 134 5.39 12.00 14.00
CA LYS A 134 5.91 10.91 14.82
C LYS A 134 5.22 9.60 14.43
N HIS A 135 6.01 8.61 14.06
CA HIS A 135 5.53 7.24 13.87
C HIS A 135 5.70 6.45 15.17
N THR A 136 4.77 5.53 15.43
CA THR A 136 4.90 4.63 16.58
C THR A 136 6.06 3.65 16.36
N ILE A 137 7.05 3.69 17.22
CA ILE A 137 8.18 2.76 17.19
C ILE A 137 7.86 1.64 18.18
N TYR A 138 7.75 0.41 17.67
CA TYR A 138 7.59 -0.78 18.49
C TYR A 138 8.97 -1.35 18.81
N SER A 139 9.28 -1.53 20.08
CA SER A 139 10.50 -2.21 20.52
C SER A 139 10.14 -3.52 21.22
N ILE A 140 10.82 -4.59 20.86
CA ILE A 140 10.69 -5.89 21.50
C ILE A 140 11.89 -6.04 22.43
N PRO A 141 11.73 -5.89 23.75
CA PRO A 141 12.86 -5.88 24.71
C PRO A 141 13.53 -7.25 24.83
N ASN A 142 12.80 -8.33 24.61
CA ASN A 142 13.31 -9.69 24.73
C ASN A 142 13.21 -10.41 23.38
N ILE A 143 14.29 -10.39 22.62
CA ILE A 143 14.38 -11.17 21.38
C ILE A 143 15.03 -12.50 21.71
N PRO A 144 14.34 -13.65 21.56
CA PRO A 144 14.94 -14.95 21.82
C PRO A 144 16.08 -15.22 20.85
N ALA A 145 17.14 -15.85 21.35
CA ALA A 145 18.25 -16.26 20.51
C ALA A 145 17.80 -17.22 19.41
N ILE A 146 18.42 -17.12 18.24
CA ILE A 146 18.16 -18.05 17.13
C ILE A 146 18.70 -19.41 17.52
N SER A 147 17.79 -20.36 17.76
CA SER A 147 18.08 -21.76 18.08
C SER A 147 17.18 -22.67 17.25
N MET A 148 17.52 -23.96 17.14
CA MET A 148 16.69 -24.93 16.44
C MET A 148 15.29 -25.02 17.05
N THR A 149 15.18 -24.88 18.38
CA THR A 149 13.90 -24.87 19.08
C THR A 149 13.07 -23.63 18.70
N THR A 150 13.68 -22.45 18.69
CA THR A 150 13.01 -21.21 18.30
C THR A 150 12.57 -21.26 16.83
N LEU A 151 13.40 -21.81 15.95
CA LEU A 151 13.07 -22.00 14.54
C LEU A 151 11.88 -22.96 14.37
N ALA A 152 11.86 -24.09 15.09
CA ALA A 152 10.74 -25.03 15.05
C ALA A 152 9.42 -24.36 15.49
N TRP A 153 9.43 -23.61 16.59
CA TRP A 153 8.26 -22.87 17.03
C TRP A 153 7.81 -21.79 16.06
N THR A 154 8.73 -21.12 15.39
CA THR A 154 8.41 -20.12 14.35
C THR A 154 7.71 -20.79 13.15
N ILE A 155 8.16 -21.97 12.73
CA ILE A 155 7.52 -22.72 11.65
C ILE A 155 6.09 -23.14 12.06
N VAL A 156 5.92 -23.69 13.26
CA VAL A 156 4.59 -24.09 13.78
C VAL A 156 3.65 -22.87 13.84
N ALA A 157 4.13 -21.75 14.38
CA ALA A 157 3.36 -20.52 14.43
C ALA A 157 2.98 -20.03 13.02
N GLY A 158 3.90 -20.07 12.07
CA GLY A 158 3.65 -19.72 10.67
C GLY A 158 2.55 -20.56 10.01
N ILE A 159 2.56 -21.89 10.27
CA ILE A 159 1.50 -22.78 9.78
C ILE A 159 0.14 -22.41 10.40
N ILE A 160 0.08 -22.19 11.71
CA ILE A 160 -1.16 -21.83 12.41
C ILE A 160 -1.71 -20.52 11.88
N PHE A 161 -0.87 -19.50 11.73
CA PHE A 161 -1.29 -18.20 11.19
C PHE A 161 -1.74 -18.30 9.72
N GLY A 162 -1.05 -19.10 8.91
CA GLY A 162 -1.45 -19.37 7.53
C GLY A 162 -2.82 -20.04 7.43
N LEU A 163 -3.08 -21.06 8.25
CA LEU A 163 -4.37 -21.72 8.33
C LEU A 163 -5.48 -20.76 8.80
N THR A 164 -5.19 -19.91 9.77
CA THR A 164 -6.15 -18.90 10.26
C THR A 164 -6.49 -17.89 9.14
N ALA A 165 -5.50 -17.40 8.42
CA ALA A 165 -5.71 -16.51 7.29
C ALA A 165 -6.52 -17.18 6.17
N PHE A 166 -6.22 -18.44 5.87
CA PHE A 166 -6.97 -19.22 4.88
C PHE A 166 -8.44 -19.40 5.28
N THR A 167 -8.72 -19.76 6.52
CA THR A 167 -10.10 -19.92 7.02
C THR A 167 -10.86 -18.61 6.98
N PHE A 168 -10.23 -17.51 7.40
CA PHE A 168 -10.82 -16.17 7.35
C PHE A 168 -11.19 -15.76 5.92
N THR A 169 -10.28 -15.95 4.96
CA THR A 169 -10.54 -15.57 3.56
C THR A 169 -11.57 -16.49 2.90
N SER A 170 -11.63 -17.76 3.29
CA SER A 170 -12.63 -18.71 2.76
C SER A 170 -14.03 -18.43 3.28
N THR A 171 -14.17 -18.05 4.55
CA THR A 171 -15.47 -17.67 5.13
C THR A 171 -15.96 -16.29 4.69
N GLY A 172 -15.07 -15.36 4.41
CA GLY A 172 -15.43 -14.04 3.91
C GLY A 172 -15.88 -13.97 2.44
N LYS A 173 -15.82 -15.09 1.71
CA LYS A 173 -16.33 -15.24 0.34
C LYS A 173 -17.76 -15.78 0.26
N LEU A 174 -18.36 -16.11 1.38
CA LEU A 174 -19.77 -16.50 1.53
C LEU A 174 -20.63 -15.25 1.75
#